data_eb74cc14be9f2fcb4cf4d34a5a1de9f5
#
_entry.id   eb74cc14be9f2fcb4cf4d34a5a1de9f5
#
_cell.length_a   1.000
_cell.length_b   1.000
_cell.length_c   1.000
_cell.angle_alpha   90.00
_cell.angle_beta   90.00
_cell.angle_gamma   90.00
#
_symmetry.space_group_name_H-M   'P 1'
#
loop_
_entity.id
_entity.type
_entity.pdbx_description
1 polymer ?
#
loop_
_entity_poly.entity_id
_entity_poly.type
_entity_poly.pdbx_seq_one_letter_code
_entity_poly.pdbx_strand_id
1 'polypeptide(L)'
;MLTPSYTRQFEKDIKRMKKRGKNLDKLKIIIRSLVAEEPLDPIHRDHKLIGNWKGRRECHIESDWLLIYKTNLDYIIFERTGTHADLFHK
;
A
#
# COMPACT_ATOMS: atom_id res chain seq x y z
N MET A 1 6.31 -1.61 -16.89
CA MET A 1 5.12 -1.91 -16.07
C MET A 1 5.36 -3.17 -15.26
N LEU A 2 5.05 -3.10 -13.96
CA LEU A 2 5.22 -4.24 -13.07
C LEU A 2 4.00 -5.15 -13.10
N THR A 3 4.21 -6.44 -12.81
CA THR A 3 3.11 -7.39 -12.68
C THR A 3 2.62 -7.35 -11.23
N PRO A 4 1.36 -6.93 -10.97
CA PRO A 4 0.86 -6.83 -9.60
C PRO A 4 0.44 -8.20 -9.05
N SER A 5 0.66 -8.38 -7.74
CA SER A 5 0.05 -9.47 -7.00
C SER A 5 -0.39 -8.95 -5.63
N TYR A 6 -1.29 -9.68 -5.00
CA TYR A 6 -1.96 -9.25 -3.77
C TYR A 6 -1.92 -10.40 -2.78
N THR A 7 -1.47 -10.11 -1.56
CA THR A 7 -1.48 -11.14 -0.51
C THR A 7 -2.92 -11.37 -0.05
N ARG A 8 -3.15 -12.54 0.54
CA ARG A 8 -4.45 -12.86 1.14
C ARG A 8 -4.78 -11.87 2.26
N GLN A 9 -3.77 -11.47 3.03
CA GLN A 9 -3.97 -10.49 4.10
C GLN A 9 -4.36 -9.12 3.54
N PHE A 10 -3.77 -8.70 2.41
CA PHE A 10 -4.12 -7.46 1.74
C PHE A 10 -5.61 -7.47 1.32
N GLU A 11 -6.08 -8.58 0.79
CA GLU A 11 -7.49 -8.71 0.39
C GLU A 11 -8.43 -8.56 1.59
N LYS A 12 -8.05 -9.14 2.74
CA LYS A 12 -8.81 -8.97 3.99
C LYS A 12 -8.77 -7.52 4.46
N ASP A 13 -7.62 -6.88 4.34
CA ASP A 13 -7.46 -5.47 4.70
C ASP A 13 -8.39 -4.58 3.86
N ILE A 14 -8.50 -4.85 2.56
CA ILE A 14 -9.40 -4.10 1.66
C ILE A 14 -10.85 -4.21 2.14
N LYS A 15 -11.29 -5.40 2.48
CA LYS A 15 -12.65 -5.62 2.98
C LYS A 15 -12.90 -4.81 4.26
N ARG A 16 -11.92 -4.77 5.16
CA ARG A 16 -12.02 -3.99 6.40
C ARG A 16 -12.13 -2.50 6.12
N MET A 17 -11.29 -1.99 5.21
CA MET A 17 -11.33 -0.56 4.85
C MET A 17 -12.65 -0.19 4.19
N LYS A 18 -13.18 -1.07 3.34
CA LYS A 18 -14.49 -0.87 2.73
C LYS A 18 -15.59 -0.77 3.78
N LYS A 19 -15.58 -1.66 4.78
CA LYS A 19 -16.54 -1.62 5.88
C LYS A 19 -16.46 -0.32 6.68
N ARG A 20 -15.29 0.27 6.79
CA ARG A 20 -15.08 1.54 7.49
C ARG A 20 -15.50 2.75 6.65
N GLY A 21 -15.99 2.54 5.43
CA GLY A 21 -16.42 3.62 4.56
C GLY A 21 -15.32 4.32 3.81
N LYS A 22 -14.13 3.74 3.72
CA LYS A 22 -13.02 4.33 2.95
C LYS A 22 -13.31 4.29 1.46
N ASN A 23 -12.90 5.35 0.76
CA ASN A 23 -13.04 5.43 -0.70
C ASN A 23 -11.95 4.61 -1.38
N LEU A 24 -12.31 3.40 -1.81
CA LEU A 24 -11.36 2.48 -2.44
C LEU A 24 -10.82 3.00 -3.78
N ASP A 25 -11.48 3.97 -4.42
CA ASP A 25 -10.96 4.56 -5.66
C ASP A 25 -9.64 5.27 -5.43
N LYS A 26 -9.45 5.86 -4.25
CA LYS A 26 -8.16 6.47 -3.87
C LYS A 26 -7.05 5.44 -3.87
N LEU A 27 -7.31 4.25 -3.31
CA LEU A 27 -6.35 3.15 -3.30
C LEU A 27 -6.05 2.67 -4.71
N LYS A 28 -7.08 2.51 -5.54
CA LYS A 28 -6.93 2.04 -6.92
C LYS A 28 -6.05 2.97 -7.75
N ILE A 29 -6.21 4.27 -7.59
CA ILE A 29 -5.39 5.27 -8.30
C ILE A 29 -3.91 5.10 -7.92
N ILE A 30 -3.62 4.96 -6.64
CA ILE A 30 -2.24 4.75 -6.16
C ILE A 30 -1.66 3.45 -6.71
N ILE A 31 -2.43 2.37 -6.65
CA ILE A 31 -2.00 1.07 -7.18
C ILE A 31 -1.65 1.18 -8.67
N ARG A 32 -2.49 1.84 -9.47
CA ARG A 32 -2.22 2.02 -10.90
C ARG A 32 -0.91 2.75 -11.15
N SER A 33 -0.67 3.82 -10.40
CA SER A 33 0.57 4.59 -10.54
C SER A 33 1.79 3.76 -10.19
N LEU A 34 1.72 2.97 -9.12
CA LEU A 34 2.82 2.10 -8.71
C LEU A 34 3.08 0.99 -9.73
N VAL A 35 2.04 0.37 -10.27
CA VAL A 35 2.16 -0.66 -11.30
C VAL A 35 2.79 -0.09 -12.56
N ALA A 36 2.43 1.13 -12.94
CA ALA A 36 2.97 1.81 -14.12
C ALA A 36 4.36 2.42 -13.87
N GLU A 37 4.88 2.27 -12.65
CA GLU A 37 6.18 2.82 -12.23
C GLU A 37 6.24 4.34 -12.35
N GLU A 38 5.08 5.00 -12.22
CA GLU A 38 4.99 6.46 -12.19
C GLU A 38 5.28 6.97 -10.79
N PRO A 39 6.00 8.10 -10.66
CA PRO A 39 6.27 8.66 -9.33
C PRO A 39 4.96 9.14 -8.68
N LEU A 40 4.83 8.90 -7.37
CA LEU A 40 3.70 9.41 -6.61
C LEU A 40 3.94 10.87 -6.23
N ASP A 41 2.84 11.62 -6.08
CA ASP A 41 2.90 12.97 -5.52
C ASP A 41 3.56 12.89 -4.14
N PRO A 42 4.45 13.84 -3.78
CA PRO A 42 5.12 13.86 -2.46
C PRO A 42 4.18 13.80 -1.27
N ILE A 43 2.91 14.20 -1.41
CA ILE A 43 1.92 14.12 -0.34
C ILE A 43 1.71 12.68 0.14
N HIS A 44 1.99 11.68 -0.71
CA HIS A 44 1.81 10.28 -0.37
C HIS A 44 3.00 9.69 0.40
N ARG A 45 4.08 10.44 0.57
CA ARG A 45 5.24 10.07 1.40
C ARG A 45 5.75 8.65 1.14
N ASP A 46 5.91 8.29 -0.13
CA ASP A 46 6.44 6.98 -0.51
C ASP A 46 7.89 6.84 -0.03
N HIS A 47 8.16 5.86 0.82
CA HIS A 47 9.48 5.67 1.42
C HIS A 47 9.74 4.20 1.78
N LYS A 48 11.03 3.86 1.94
CA LYS A 48 11.43 2.53 2.38
C LYS A 48 11.17 2.35 3.86
N LEU A 49 10.78 1.14 4.25
CA LEU A 49 10.61 0.77 5.64
C LEU A 49 11.90 0.13 6.20
N ILE A 50 12.03 0.17 7.52
CA ILE A 50 13.17 -0.40 8.23
C ILE A 50 12.66 -1.41 9.28
N GLY A 51 13.60 -2.06 9.98
CA GLY A 51 13.27 -3.02 11.03
C GLY A 51 12.62 -4.28 10.46
N ASN A 52 11.55 -4.74 11.10
CA ASN A 52 10.84 -5.95 10.71
C ASN A 52 10.22 -5.86 9.30
N TRP A 53 10.05 -4.65 8.78
CA TRP A 53 9.49 -4.39 7.46
C TRP A 53 10.56 -4.10 6.41
N LYS A 54 11.83 -4.38 6.72
CA LYS A 54 12.93 -4.14 5.79
C LYS A 54 12.66 -4.83 4.46
N GLY A 55 12.99 -4.16 3.36
CA GLY A 55 12.75 -4.65 2.01
C GLY A 55 11.39 -4.25 1.45
N ARG A 56 10.56 -3.59 2.24
CA ARG A 56 9.26 -3.10 1.81
C ARG A 56 9.23 -1.60 1.78
N ARG A 57 8.23 -1.06 1.07
CA ARG A 57 7.98 0.38 0.99
C ARG A 57 6.58 0.66 1.51
N GLU A 58 6.39 1.89 1.96
CA GLU A 58 5.11 2.38 2.47
C GLU A 58 4.77 3.67 1.75
N CYS A 59 3.49 3.85 1.42
CA CYS A 59 2.98 5.16 1.03
C CYS A 59 1.68 5.44 1.75
N HIS A 60 1.31 6.72 1.81
CA HIS A 60 0.09 7.19 2.49
C HIS A 60 -0.98 7.48 1.45
N ILE A 61 -2.10 6.78 1.51
CA ILE A 61 -3.28 7.07 0.69
C ILE A 61 -3.99 8.29 1.30
N GLU A 62 -4.11 8.29 2.62
CA GLU A 62 -4.55 9.41 3.46
C GLU A 62 -3.60 9.49 4.65
N SER A 63 -3.72 10.52 5.50
CA SER A 63 -2.80 10.71 6.62
C SER A 63 -2.68 9.49 7.53
N ASP A 64 -3.77 8.75 7.73
CA ASP A 64 -3.77 7.51 8.52
C ASP A 64 -4.33 6.34 7.72
N TRP A 65 -4.01 6.26 6.45
CA TRP A 65 -4.36 5.11 5.62
C TRP A 65 -3.14 4.78 4.77
N LEU A 66 -2.47 3.69 5.10
CA LEU A 66 -1.19 3.28 4.55
C LEU A 66 -1.34 2.14 3.56
N LEU A 67 -0.38 2.05 2.67
CA LEU A 67 -0.23 0.92 1.75
C LEU A 67 1.20 0.42 1.86
N ILE A 68 1.38 -0.85 2.20
CA ILE A 68 2.70 -1.49 2.28
C ILE A 68 2.85 -2.43 1.10
N TYR A 69 3.95 -2.28 0.37
CA TYR A 69 4.20 -3.06 -0.83
C TYR A 69 5.69 -3.37 -0.97
N LYS A 70 5.98 -4.34 -1.83
CA LYS A 70 7.35 -4.77 -2.14
C LYS A 70 7.50 -4.84 -3.64
N THR A 71 8.63 -4.35 -4.16
CA THR A 71 8.91 -4.39 -5.60
C THR A 71 10.21 -5.11 -5.88
N ASN A 72 10.29 -5.67 -7.09
CA ASN A 72 11.55 -6.06 -7.71
C ASN A 72 11.51 -5.59 -9.17
N LEU A 73 12.36 -6.13 -10.04
CA LEU A 73 12.43 -5.69 -11.43
C LEU A 73 11.14 -5.95 -12.21
N ASP A 74 10.41 -7.01 -11.88
CA ASP A 74 9.27 -7.49 -12.65
C ASP A 74 7.94 -7.39 -11.92
N TYR A 75 7.94 -7.40 -10.60
CA TYR A 75 6.74 -7.56 -9.78
C TYR A 75 6.57 -6.44 -8.77
N ILE A 76 5.30 -6.20 -8.43
CA ILE A 76 4.94 -5.45 -7.23
C ILE A 76 3.95 -6.29 -6.44
N ILE A 77 4.21 -6.47 -5.15
CA ILE A 77 3.37 -7.27 -4.26
C ILE A 77 2.77 -6.31 -3.23
N PHE A 78 1.44 -6.19 -3.24
CA PHE A 78 0.71 -5.39 -2.25
C PHE A 78 0.46 -6.26 -1.04
N GLU A 79 1.10 -5.94 0.09
CA GLU A 79 1.14 -6.79 1.27
C GLU A 79 0.12 -6.43 2.32
N ARG A 80 -0.04 -5.14 2.61
CA ARG A 80 -0.97 -4.66 3.64
C ARG A 80 -1.54 -3.30 3.28
N THR A 81 -2.75 -3.01 3.78
CA THR A 81 -3.30 -1.67 3.79
C THR A 81 -4.16 -1.50 5.05
N GLY A 82 -4.11 -0.30 5.63
CA GLY A 82 -4.86 -0.02 6.86
C GLY A 82 -4.30 1.21 7.56
N THR A 83 -4.81 1.47 8.77
CA THR A 83 -4.31 2.54 9.61
C THR A 83 -3.00 2.16 10.28
N HIS A 84 -2.31 3.13 10.89
CA HIS A 84 -1.12 2.83 11.69
C HIS A 84 -1.43 1.79 12.78
N ALA A 85 -2.59 1.93 13.44
CA ALA A 85 -2.99 0.98 14.48
C ALA A 85 -3.20 -0.42 13.91
N ASP A 86 -3.79 -0.53 12.73
CA ASP A 86 -4.02 -1.84 12.08
C ASP A 86 -2.71 -2.54 11.75
N LEU A 87 -1.72 -1.79 11.27
CA LEU A 87 -0.50 -2.36 10.70
C LEU A 87 0.64 -2.46 11.70
N PHE A 88 0.72 -1.55 12.65
CA PHE A 88 1.85 -1.44 13.58
C PHE A 88 1.44 -1.60 15.04
N HIS A 89 0.19 -1.87 15.32
CA HIS A 89 -0.33 -2.11 16.68
C HIS A 89 -0.08 -0.93 17.65
N LYS A 90 -0.28 0.29 17.16
CA LYS A 90 -0.07 1.51 17.96
C LYS A 90 -1.37 2.23 18.25
#